data_78b98b9912faa26cf715f58d364e076c
#
_entry.id   78b98b9912faa26cf715f58d364e076c
#
_cell.length_a   1.000
_cell.length_b   1.000
_cell.length_c   1.000
_cell.angle_alpha   90.00
_cell.angle_beta   90.00
_cell.angle_gamma   90.00
#
_symmetry.space_group_name_H-M   'P 1'
#
loop_
_entity.id
_entity.type
_entity.pdbx_description
1 polymer ?
#
loop_
_entity_poly.entity_id
_entity_poly.type
_entity_poly.pdbx_seq_one_letter_code
_entity_poly.pdbx_strand_id
1 'polypeptide(L)'
;GAIVAGATPEQLGRALALAAALRITRFHVQNDFGDWDSVHHGFTYANALHQSLVRHPSPDLVRGVVHGALRVYLDRFLNVPAARLTAVEDADLEDLQACWDTQGGVDRAGGIAYGWLTCGGDRSRLVAALGHALLAEDAGFHWFQVVEAAVRQAAAWPDGSEEGALILAGAARFLAAHTPTRRELPHVVRTAVRLRRGDDLFEES
;
A
#
# COMPACT_ATOMS: atom_id res chain seq x y z
N GLY A 1 -9.27 -9.99 26.54
CA GLY A 1 -8.69 -9.61 25.24
C GLY A 1 -7.17 -9.76 25.23
N ALA A 2 -6.51 -9.47 24.11
CA ALA A 2 -5.07 -9.73 23.87
C ALA A 2 -4.14 -9.13 24.93
N ILE A 3 -4.42 -7.90 25.41
CA ILE A 3 -3.62 -7.24 26.46
C ILE A 3 -3.68 -8.07 27.77
N VAL A 4 -4.85 -8.54 28.17
CA VAL A 4 -5.02 -9.38 29.37
C VAL A 4 -4.34 -10.74 29.20
N ALA A 5 -4.26 -11.25 27.96
CA ALA A 5 -3.57 -12.49 27.62
C ALA A 5 -2.04 -12.32 27.51
N GLY A 6 -1.49 -11.13 27.78
CA GLY A 6 -0.05 -10.88 27.81
C GLY A 6 0.59 -10.56 26.47
N ALA A 7 -0.19 -10.12 25.47
CA ALA A 7 0.37 -9.66 24.20
C ALA A 7 1.35 -8.49 24.41
N THR A 8 2.51 -8.56 23.74
CA THR A 8 3.51 -7.49 23.79
C THR A 8 3.04 -6.22 23.05
N PRO A 9 3.57 -5.04 23.41
CA PRO A 9 3.27 -3.79 22.67
C PRO A 9 3.53 -3.90 21.17
N GLU A 10 4.61 -4.56 20.76
CA GLU A 10 4.93 -4.84 19.35
C GLU A 10 3.87 -5.71 18.68
N GLN A 11 3.44 -6.80 19.32
CA GLN A 11 2.39 -7.68 18.79
C GLN A 11 1.06 -6.93 18.60
N LEU A 12 0.72 -6.04 19.55
CA LEU A 12 -0.47 -5.20 19.44
C LEU A 12 -0.38 -4.21 18.28
N GLY A 13 0.78 -3.55 18.12
CA GLY A 13 1.05 -2.63 17.01
C GLY A 13 0.99 -3.34 15.65
N ARG A 14 1.61 -4.52 15.54
CA ARG A 14 1.59 -5.34 14.32
C ARG A 14 0.18 -5.79 13.96
N ALA A 15 -0.60 -6.25 14.93
CA ALA A 15 -1.99 -6.66 14.71
C ALA A 15 -2.87 -5.49 14.27
N LEU A 16 -2.67 -4.30 14.86
CA LEU A 16 -3.36 -3.08 14.43
C LEU A 16 -3.00 -2.71 12.99
N ALA A 17 -1.72 -2.75 12.64
CA ALA A 17 -1.26 -2.42 11.29
C ALA A 17 -1.84 -3.38 10.24
N LEU A 18 -1.89 -4.68 10.52
CA LEU A 18 -2.57 -5.65 9.66
C LEU A 18 -4.06 -5.33 9.53
N ALA A 19 -4.76 -5.07 10.63
CA ALA A 19 -6.18 -4.74 10.60
C ALA A 19 -6.47 -3.47 9.79
N ALA A 20 -5.60 -2.47 9.87
CA ALA A 20 -5.71 -1.24 9.08
C ALA A 20 -5.39 -1.49 7.59
N ALA A 21 -4.37 -2.29 7.28
CA ALA A 21 -4.06 -2.69 5.90
C ALA A 21 -5.24 -3.43 5.25
N LEU A 22 -5.93 -4.29 6.01
CA LEU A 22 -7.11 -5.00 5.53
C LEU A 22 -8.29 -4.06 5.20
N ARG A 23 -8.34 -2.83 5.75
CA ARG A 23 -9.31 -1.81 5.31
C ARG A 23 -9.04 -1.39 3.86
N ILE A 24 -7.78 -1.22 3.49
CA ILE A 24 -7.36 -0.93 2.10
C ILE A 24 -7.63 -2.12 1.19
N THR A 25 -7.19 -3.32 1.58
CA THR A 25 -7.32 -4.54 0.78
C THR A 25 -8.79 -4.88 0.48
N ARG A 26 -9.70 -4.56 1.41
CA ARG A 26 -11.14 -4.83 1.30
C ARG A 26 -11.96 -3.60 0.90
N PHE A 27 -11.31 -2.47 0.60
CA PHE A 27 -11.99 -1.26 0.19
C PHE A 27 -12.76 -1.50 -1.11
N HIS A 28 -14.06 -1.17 -1.13
CA HIS A 28 -14.89 -1.39 -2.29
C HIS A 28 -14.90 -0.14 -3.17
N VAL A 29 -14.65 -0.31 -4.47
CA VAL A 29 -14.55 0.79 -5.45
C VAL A 29 -15.85 1.56 -5.70
N GLN A 30 -16.97 1.11 -5.13
CA GLN A 30 -18.24 1.86 -5.12
C GLN A 30 -18.29 2.96 -4.04
N ASN A 31 -17.37 2.96 -3.06
CA ASN A 31 -17.22 4.08 -2.14
C ASN A 31 -16.73 5.31 -2.88
N ASP A 32 -16.95 6.48 -2.31
CA ASP A 32 -16.43 7.71 -2.89
C ASP A 32 -14.90 7.68 -2.94
N PHE A 33 -14.33 8.29 -3.98
CA PHE A 33 -12.87 8.31 -4.14
C PHE A 33 -12.17 8.96 -2.94
N GLY A 34 -12.75 10.00 -2.34
CA GLY A 34 -12.21 10.65 -1.14
C GLY A 34 -12.16 9.74 0.10
N ASP A 35 -12.92 8.64 0.13
CA ASP A 35 -12.89 7.69 1.24
C ASP A 35 -11.59 6.88 1.33
N TRP A 36 -10.79 6.82 0.24
CA TRP A 36 -9.44 6.28 0.27
C TRP A 36 -8.57 6.98 1.32
N ASP A 37 -8.79 8.29 1.55
CA ASP A 37 -8.06 9.06 2.56
C ASP A 37 -8.28 8.51 3.98
N SER A 38 -9.49 8.07 4.31
CA SER A 38 -9.78 7.48 5.59
C SER A 38 -8.96 6.22 5.85
N VAL A 39 -8.96 5.29 4.89
CA VAL A 39 -8.32 3.98 5.09
C VAL A 39 -6.79 4.06 5.03
N HIS A 40 -6.22 4.88 4.13
CA HIS A 40 -4.77 5.01 4.07
C HIS A 40 -4.19 5.77 5.27
N HIS A 41 -4.86 6.82 5.78
CA HIS A 41 -4.42 7.49 7.00
C HIS A 41 -4.48 6.57 8.23
N GLY A 42 -5.52 5.72 8.32
CA GLY A 42 -5.60 4.68 9.35
C GLY A 42 -4.42 3.71 9.28
N PHE A 43 -4.02 3.30 8.09
CA PHE A 43 -2.91 2.38 7.89
C PHE A 43 -1.55 3.03 8.16
N THR A 44 -1.29 4.23 7.65
CA THR A 44 -0.03 4.93 7.89
C THR A 44 0.16 5.32 9.35
N TYR A 45 -0.93 5.70 10.05
CA TYR A 45 -0.93 5.86 11.51
C TYR A 45 -0.54 4.55 12.22
N ALA A 46 -1.17 3.42 11.85
CA ALA A 46 -0.89 2.13 12.48
C ALA A 46 0.56 1.68 12.23
N ASN A 47 1.11 1.92 11.03
CA ASN A 47 2.52 1.69 10.74
C ASN A 47 3.44 2.53 11.64
N ALA A 48 3.21 3.84 11.71
CA ALA A 48 4.01 4.74 12.53
C ALA A 48 3.97 4.34 14.02
N LEU A 49 2.79 3.98 14.51
CA LEU A 49 2.61 3.51 15.89
C LEU A 49 3.32 2.19 16.15
N HIS A 50 3.22 1.21 15.25
CA HIS A 50 3.93 -0.07 15.37
C HIS A 50 5.44 0.16 15.41
N GLN A 51 5.99 0.96 14.49
CA GLN A 51 7.41 1.31 14.47
C GLN A 51 7.87 2.02 15.76
N SER A 52 7.01 2.85 16.34
CA SER A 52 7.29 3.52 17.62
C SER A 52 7.28 2.56 18.79
N LEU A 53 6.33 1.61 18.82
CA LEU A 53 6.24 0.57 19.85
C LEU A 53 7.44 -0.40 19.81
N VAL A 54 7.98 -0.69 18.63
CA VAL A 54 9.20 -1.50 18.47
C VAL A 54 10.42 -0.78 19.05
N ARG A 55 10.53 0.53 18.81
CA ARG A 55 11.72 1.31 19.23
C ARG A 55 11.67 1.75 20.69
N HIS A 56 10.52 2.23 21.14
CA HIS A 56 10.35 2.87 22.43
C HIS A 56 8.96 2.56 23.04
N PRO A 57 8.70 1.32 23.48
CA PRO A 57 7.41 0.95 24.02
C PRO A 57 7.07 1.79 25.26
N SER A 58 5.86 2.32 25.29
CA SER A 58 5.35 3.10 26.43
C SER A 58 3.85 2.87 26.63
N PRO A 59 3.31 3.11 27.85
CA PRO A 59 1.87 3.01 28.10
C PRO A 59 1.05 3.94 27.20
N ASP A 60 1.56 5.12 26.85
CA ASP A 60 0.87 6.08 26.00
C ASP A 60 0.78 5.59 24.55
N LEU A 61 1.85 4.97 24.02
CA LEU A 61 1.80 4.34 22.72
C LEU A 61 0.83 3.13 22.70
N VAL A 62 0.72 2.39 23.81
CA VAL A 62 -0.29 1.31 23.91
C VAL A 62 -1.71 1.89 23.91
N ARG A 63 -1.96 3.07 24.54
CA ARG A 63 -3.24 3.78 24.36
C ARG A 63 -3.49 4.15 22.90
N GLY A 64 -2.45 4.55 22.16
CA GLY A 64 -2.52 4.77 20.72
C GLY A 64 -3.06 3.57 19.94
N VAL A 65 -2.73 2.34 20.36
CA VAL A 65 -3.31 1.12 19.74
C VAL A 65 -4.83 1.08 19.91
N VAL A 66 -5.35 1.47 21.08
CA VAL A 66 -6.80 1.51 21.32
C VAL A 66 -7.48 2.55 20.41
N HIS A 67 -6.88 3.74 20.27
CA HIS A 67 -7.37 4.77 19.34
C HIS A 67 -7.36 4.29 17.89
N GLY A 68 -6.27 3.66 17.46
CA GLY A 68 -6.18 3.06 16.11
C GLY A 68 -7.21 1.96 15.87
N ALA A 69 -7.46 1.10 16.88
CA ALA A 69 -8.48 0.05 16.79
C ALA A 69 -9.89 0.64 16.66
N LEU A 70 -10.18 1.73 17.37
CA LEU A 70 -11.45 2.47 17.22
C LEU A 70 -11.56 3.05 15.80
N ARG A 71 -10.49 3.62 15.25
CA ARG A 71 -10.49 4.12 13.87
C ARG A 71 -10.79 2.99 12.88
N VAL A 72 -10.08 1.87 12.96
CA VAL A 72 -10.35 0.68 12.12
C VAL A 72 -11.80 0.21 12.26
N TYR A 73 -12.38 0.25 13.46
CA TYR A 73 -13.78 -0.09 13.67
C TYR A 73 -14.72 0.92 13.04
N LEU A 74 -14.47 2.21 13.16
CA LEU A 74 -15.31 3.26 12.59
C LEU A 74 -15.32 3.20 11.04
N ASP A 75 -14.20 2.88 10.42
CA ASP A 75 -14.09 2.76 8.96
C ASP A 75 -14.67 1.44 8.39
N ARG A 76 -15.25 0.57 9.21
CA ARG A 76 -15.75 -0.74 8.77
C ARG A 76 -16.81 -0.69 7.69
N PHE A 77 -17.60 0.39 7.62
CA PHE A 77 -18.64 0.57 6.61
C PHE A 77 -18.06 0.69 5.18
N LEU A 78 -16.82 1.17 5.05
CA LEU A 78 -16.11 1.27 3.76
C LEU A 78 -15.76 -0.10 3.16
N ASN A 79 -15.93 -1.18 3.95
CA ASN A 79 -15.81 -2.56 3.50
C ASN A 79 -17.18 -3.28 3.46
N VAL A 80 -18.28 -2.55 3.21
CA VAL A 80 -19.62 -3.12 3.08
C VAL A 80 -20.29 -2.62 1.80
N PRO A 81 -20.35 -3.47 0.76
CA PRO A 81 -19.79 -4.80 0.67
C PRO A 81 -18.24 -4.75 0.67
N ALA A 82 -17.61 -5.82 1.16
CA ALA A 82 -16.15 -5.92 1.08
C ALA A 82 -15.73 -6.26 -0.34
N ALA A 83 -14.67 -5.61 -0.84
CA ALA A 83 -14.02 -6.06 -2.05
C ALA A 83 -13.49 -7.48 -1.85
N ARG A 84 -13.64 -8.32 -2.85
CA ARG A 84 -13.11 -9.69 -2.86
C ARG A 84 -11.74 -9.68 -3.52
N LEU A 85 -10.74 -10.06 -2.75
CA LEU A 85 -9.41 -10.28 -3.28
C LEU A 85 -9.33 -11.72 -3.80
N THR A 86 -9.34 -11.86 -5.13
CA THR A 86 -9.19 -13.16 -5.79
C THR A 86 -7.80 -13.20 -6.44
N ALA A 87 -7.01 -14.22 -6.12
CA ALA A 87 -5.72 -14.43 -6.76
C ALA A 87 -5.89 -14.54 -8.29
N VAL A 88 -5.05 -13.87 -9.03
CA VAL A 88 -4.91 -14.07 -10.47
C VAL A 88 -3.76 -15.04 -10.67
N GLU A 89 -4.07 -16.23 -11.14
CA GLU A 89 -3.09 -17.26 -11.45
C GLU A 89 -2.39 -16.91 -12.77
N ASP A 90 -1.13 -17.32 -12.89
CA ASP A 90 -0.30 -17.15 -14.10
C ASP A 90 -0.07 -15.70 -14.58
N ALA A 91 -0.47 -14.69 -13.79
CA ALA A 91 -0.16 -13.30 -14.09
C ALA A 91 1.25 -12.94 -13.60
N ASP A 92 1.91 -12.05 -14.34
CA ASP A 92 3.23 -11.54 -13.97
C ASP A 92 3.20 -10.07 -13.52
N LEU A 93 4.38 -9.52 -13.25
CA LEU A 93 4.50 -8.13 -12.82
C LEU A 93 4.34 -7.12 -13.98
N GLU A 94 4.40 -7.56 -15.24
CA GLU A 94 4.09 -6.72 -16.42
C GLU A 94 2.58 -6.51 -16.50
N ASP A 95 1.78 -7.57 -16.23
CA ASP A 95 0.33 -7.44 -16.10
C ASP A 95 -0.07 -6.48 -14.98
N LEU A 96 0.68 -6.48 -13.87
CA LEU A 96 0.46 -5.55 -12.76
C LEU A 96 0.73 -4.11 -13.20
N GLN A 97 1.81 -3.87 -13.96
CA GLN A 97 2.12 -2.55 -14.53
C GLN A 97 0.99 -2.06 -15.44
N ALA A 98 0.44 -2.92 -16.28
CA ALA A 98 -0.69 -2.57 -17.14
C ALA A 98 -1.94 -2.12 -16.37
N CYS A 99 -2.16 -2.65 -15.15
CA CYS A 99 -3.24 -2.18 -14.26
C CYS A 99 -3.03 -0.74 -13.78
N TRP A 100 -1.78 -0.27 -13.66
CA TRP A 100 -1.47 1.10 -13.24
C TRP A 100 -1.42 2.10 -14.42
N ASP A 101 -1.35 1.58 -15.65
CA ASP A 101 -1.40 2.40 -16.86
C ASP A 101 -2.82 2.66 -17.36
N THR A 102 -3.83 2.02 -16.75
CA THR A 102 -5.23 2.16 -17.12
C THR A 102 -6.11 2.39 -15.90
N GLN A 103 -7.13 3.27 -16.04
CA GLN A 103 -8.10 3.46 -14.94
C GLN A 103 -8.95 2.21 -14.71
N GLY A 104 -9.31 1.97 -13.45
CA GLY A 104 -10.24 0.89 -13.07
C GLY A 104 -9.56 -0.47 -12.79
N GLY A 105 -8.23 -0.54 -12.83
CA GLY A 105 -7.48 -1.77 -12.58
C GLY A 105 -7.39 -2.25 -11.13
N VAL A 106 -8.13 -1.63 -10.18
CA VAL A 106 -7.96 -1.81 -8.72
C VAL A 106 -8.04 -3.25 -8.26
N ASP A 107 -9.12 -3.95 -8.60
CA ASP A 107 -9.34 -5.33 -8.13
C ASP A 107 -8.35 -6.30 -8.81
N ARG A 108 -8.07 -6.09 -10.11
CA ARG A 108 -7.09 -6.89 -10.85
C ARG A 108 -5.68 -6.70 -10.30
N ALA A 109 -5.25 -5.46 -10.03
CA ALA A 109 -3.93 -5.18 -9.44
C ALA A 109 -3.74 -5.88 -8.09
N GLY A 110 -4.75 -5.81 -7.22
CA GLY A 110 -4.74 -6.55 -5.96
C GLY A 110 -4.65 -8.06 -6.16
N GLY A 111 -5.44 -8.60 -7.10
CA GLY A 111 -5.46 -10.03 -7.42
C GLY A 111 -4.13 -10.55 -7.96
N ILE A 112 -3.47 -9.79 -8.84
CA ILE A 112 -2.13 -10.12 -9.38
C ILE A 112 -1.08 -10.11 -8.26
N ALA A 113 -1.03 -9.03 -7.46
CA ALA A 113 -0.04 -8.93 -6.38
C ALA A 113 -0.23 -10.05 -5.33
N TYR A 114 -1.47 -10.37 -4.99
CA TYR A 114 -1.80 -11.47 -4.08
C TYR A 114 -1.44 -12.82 -4.68
N GLY A 115 -1.85 -13.10 -5.92
CA GLY A 115 -1.54 -14.34 -6.64
C GLY A 115 -0.03 -14.55 -6.79
N TRP A 116 0.71 -13.50 -7.20
CA TRP A 116 2.17 -13.55 -7.29
C TRP A 116 2.81 -14.07 -6.01
N LEU A 117 2.46 -13.52 -4.85
CA LEU A 117 3.07 -13.90 -3.58
C LEU A 117 2.59 -15.26 -3.07
N THR A 118 1.32 -15.60 -3.25
CA THR A 118 0.76 -16.89 -2.79
C THR A 118 1.19 -18.07 -3.66
N CYS A 119 1.57 -17.80 -4.92
CA CYS A 119 2.18 -18.81 -5.82
C CYS A 119 3.72 -18.88 -5.69
N GLY A 120 4.32 -18.24 -4.68
CA GLY A 120 5.76 -18.34 -4.42
C GLY A 120 6.62 -17.32 -5.18
N GLY A 121 6.02 -16.28 -5.73
CA GLY A 121 6.73 -15.17 -6.37
C GLY A 121 7.58 -14.38 -5.38
N ASP A 122 8.69 -13.82 -5.87
CA ASP A 122 9.64 -13.06 -5.06
C ASP A 122 9.02 -11.74 -4.58
N ARG A 123 8.97 -11.57 -3.25
CA ARG A 123 8.50 -10.33 -2.58
C ARG A 123 9.30 -9.11 -3.03
N SER A 124 10.61 -9.23 -3.17
CA SER A 124 11.47 -8.09 -3.54
C SER A 124 11.17 -7.58 -4.94
N ARG A 125 10.83 -8.46 -5.88
CA ARG A 125 10.42 -8.07 -7.22
C ARG A 125 9.08 -7.32 -7.22
N LEU A 126 8.11 -7.77 -6.42
CA LEU A 126 6.84 -7.03 -6.26
C LEU A 126 7.07 -5.66 -5.62
N VAL A 127 7.90 -5.57 -4.57
CA VAL A 127 8.25 -4.29 -3.93
C VAL A 127 8.93 -3.35 -4.93
N ALA A 128 9.82 -3.87 -5.77
CA ALA A 128 10.45 -3.08 -6.82
C ALA A 128 9.43 -2.57 -7.87
N ALA A 129 8.46 -3.40 -8.24
CA ALA A 129 7.37 -3.00 -9.15
C ALA A 129 6.49 -1.90 -8.55
N LEU A 130 6.10 -2.02 -7.25
CA LEU A 130 5.37 -0.96 -6.53
C LEU A 130 6.16 0.35 -6.48
N GLY A 131 7.46 0.27 -6.19
CA GLY A 131 8.35 1.44 -6.19
C GLY A 131 8.49 2.08 -7.57
N HIS A 132 8.59 1.27 -8.61
CA HIS A 132 8.63 1.76 -9.99
C HIS A 132 7.34 2.50 -10.38
N ALA A 133 6.18 1.88 -10.09
CA ALA A 133 4.88 2.52 -10.33
C ALA A 133 4.75 3.86 -9.60
N LEU A 134 5.16 3.91 -8.33
CA LEU A 134 5.15 5.14 -7.53
C LEU A 134 6.00 6.26 -8.16
N LEU A 135 7.20 5.93 -8.67
CA LEU A 135 8.12 6.89 -9.28
C LEU A 135 7.75 7.27 -10.72
N ALA A 136 6.93 6.49 -11.39
CA ALA A 136 6.44 6.78 -12.73
C ALA A 136 5.28 7.78 -12.75
N GLU A 137 4.71 8.10 -11.58
CA GLU A 137 3.51 8.91 -11.42
C GLU A 137 3.80 10.25 -10.74
N ASP A 138 2.85 11.18 -10.78
CA ASP A 138 2.88 12.42 -10.01
C ASP A 138 2.47 12.14 -8.56
N ALA A 139 3.20 11.24 -7.91
CA ALA A 139 2.86 10.73 -6.60
C ALA A 139 2.98 11.82 -5.52
N GLY A 140 1.92 12.03 -4.78
CA GLY A 140 1.91 12.89 -3.60
C GLY A 140 2.50 12.18 -2.36
N PHE A 141 2.69 12.95 -1.29
CA PHE A 141 3.29 12.51 -0.03
C PHE A 141 2.64 11.25 0.54
N HIS A 142 1.31 11.16 0.51
CA HIS A 142 0.56 10.02 1.05
C HIS A 142 0.83 8.72 0.30
N TRP A 143 1.12 8.78 -0.99
CA TRP A 143 1.43 7.58 -1.77
C TRP A 143 2.74 6.95 -1.31
N PHE A 144 3.78 7.79 -1.09
CA PHE A 144 5.04 7.34 -0.53
C PHE A 144 4.85 6.72 0.86
N GLN A 145 4.03 7.35 1.70
CA GLN A 145 3.73 6.81 3.03
C GLN A 145 3.02 5.45 2.99
N VAL A 146 2.04 5.27 2.08
CA VAL A 146 1.31 3.99 1.97
C VAL A 146 2.24 2.88 1.47
N VAL A 147 3.05 3.14 0.44
CA VAL A 147 3.98 2.13 -0.09
C VAL A 147 5.06 1.79 0.95
N GLU A 148 5.64 2.80 1.61
CA GLU A 148 6.61 2.59 2.70
C GLU A 148 6.00 1.76 3.84
N ALA A 149 4.79 2.12 4.28
CA ALA A 149 4.08 1.39 5.32
C ALA A 149 3.83 -0.07 4.91
N ALA A 150 3.41 -0.30 3.66
CA ALA A 150 3.15 -1.65 3.17
C ALA A 150 4.43 -2.51 3.13
N VAL A 151 5.53 -1.95 2.65
CA VAL A 151 6.83 -2.65 2.61
C VAL A 151 7.29 -3.00 4.03
N ARG A 152 7.25 -2.05 4.97
CA ARG A 152 7.65 -2.27 6.36
C ARG A 152 6.74 -3.27 7.07
N GLN A 153 5.45 -3.16 6.88
CA GLN A 153 4.51 -4.04 7.56
C GLN A 153 4.54 -5.46 6.98
N ALA A 154 4.69 -5.61 5.66
CA ALA A 154 4.88 -6.93 5.05
C ALA A 154 6.18 -7.61 5.55
N ALA A 155 7.27 -6.84 5.73
CA ALA A 155 8.53 -7.36 6.28
C ALA A 155 8.44 -7.79 7.76
N ALA A 156 7.40 -7.38 8.50
CA ALA A 156 7.14 -7.85 9.86
C ALA A 156 6.52 -9.27 9.91
N TRP A 157 6.25 -9.87 8.76
CA TRP A 157 5.70 -11.21 8.60
C TRP A 157 6.65 -12.10 7.79
N PRO A 158 6.65 -13.42 8.04
CA PRO A 158 7.48 -14.35 7.27
C PRO A 158 7.26 -14.22 5.75
N ASP A 159 8.28 -14.55 4.98
CA ASP A 159 8.13 -14.68 3.54
C ASP A 159 7.12 -15.79 3.20
N GLY A 160 6.25 -15.54 2.24
CA GLY A 160 5.16 -16.44 1.89
C GLY A 160 3.96 -16.42 2.85
N SER A 161 3.96 -15.56 3.90
CA SER A 161 2.79 -15.41 4.77
C SER A 161 1.61 -14.74 4.06
N GLU A 162 0.41 -15.17 4.40
CA GLU A 162 -0.82 -14.57 3.88
C GLU A 162 -0.94 -13.10 4.28
N GLU A 163 -0.54 -12.75 5.50
CA GLU A 163 -0.57 -11.38 6.02
C GLU A 163 0.30 -10.45 5.18
N GLY A 164 1.53 -10.87 4.87
CA GLY A 164 2.43 -10.10 4.01
C GLY A 164 1.88 -9.92 2.61
N ALA A 165 1.27 -10.97 2.04
CA ALA A 165 0.64 -10.92 0.73
C ALA A 165 -0.57 -9.97 0.69
N LEU A 166 -1.43 -10.01 1.71
CA LEU A 166 -2.60 -9.13 1.84
C LEU A 166 -2.20 -7.66 1.97
N ILE A 167 -1.14 -7.36 2.74
CA ILE A 167 -0.64 -5.98 2.91
C ILE A 167 -0.14 -5.42 1.58
N LEU A 168 0.69 -6.16 0.85
CA LEU A 168 1.24 -5.69 -0.44
C LEU A 168 0.18 -5.64 -1.54
N ALA A 169 -0.78 -6.55 -1.54
CA ALA A 169 -1.94 -6.48 -2.43
C ALA A 169 -2.78 -5.21 -2.16
N GLY A 170 -2.90 -4.80 -0.88
CA GLY A 170 -3.52 -3.53 -0.52
C GLY A 170 -2.81 -2.32 -1.14
N ALA A 171 -1.47 -2.29 -1.10
CA ALA A 171 -0.68 -1.23 -1.74
C ALA A 171 -0.87 -1.21 -3.26
N ALA A 172 -0.88 -2.38 -3.92
CA ALA A 172 -1.13 -2.48 -5.36
C ALA A 172 -2.52 -1.94 -5.73
N ARG A 173 -3.55 -2.24 -4.93
CA ARG A 173 -4.91 -1.69 -5.06
C ARG A 173 -4.94 -0.17 -4.90
N PHE A 174 -4.25 0.33 -3.87
CA PHE A 174 -4.18 1.76 -3.60
C PHE A 174 -3.55 2.51 -4.78
N LEU A 175 -2.42 2.04 -5.30
CA LEU A 175 -1.80 2.63 -6.48
C LEU A 175 -2.76 2.60 -7.69
N ALA A 176 -3.38 1.45 -7.98
CA ALA A 176 -4.31 1.34 -9.12
C ALA A 176 -5.57 2.21 -9.01
N ALA A 177 -5.97 2.59 -7.78
CA ALA A 177 -7.07 3.53 -7.58
C ALA A 177 -6.69 4.97 -7.93
N HIS A 178 -5.39 5.32 -7.88
CA HIS A 178 -4.89 6.68 -8.04
C HIS A 178 -4.14 6.89 -9.36
N THR A 179 -3.89 5.83 -10.12
CA THR A 179 -3.16 5.86 -11.39
C THR A 179 -4.10 5.65 -12.60
N PRO A 180 -3.67 6.04 -13.82
CA PRO A 180 -2.52 6.88 -14.10
C PRO A 180 -2.78 8.35 -13.78
N THR A 181 -1.72 9.08 -13.40
CA THR A 181 -1.72 10.55 -13.30
C THR A 181 -1.36 11.18 -14.65
N ARG A 182 -1.16 12.51 -14.69
CA ARG A 182 -0.66 13.19 -15.89
C ARG A 182 0.80 12.89 -16.18
N ARG A 183 1.56 12.36 -15.20
CA ARG A 183 2.99 12.05 -15.30
C ARG A 183 3.85 13.25 -15.68
N GLU A 184 3.50 14.43 -15.14
CA GLU A 184 4.22 15.68 -15.39
C GLU A 184 5.60 15.67 -14.72
N LEU A 185 5.72 15.19 -13.48
CA LEU A 185 6.99 15.12 -12.76
C LEU A 185 8.05 14.27 -13.47
N PRO A 186 7.78 13.05 -13.94
CA PRO A 186 8.72 12.29 -14.75
C PRO A 186 9.14 13.01 -16.04
N HIS A 187 8.24 13.77 -16.66
CA HIS A 187 8.58 14.58 -17.84
C HIS A 187 9.54 15.72 -17.49
N VAL A 188 9.26 16.46 -16.41
CA VAL A 188 10.13 17.53 -15.92
C VAL A 188 11.52 17.01 -15.58
N VAL A 189 11.64 15.85 -14.92
CA VAL A 189 12.93 15.24 -14.60
C VAL A 189 13.71 14.89 -15.87
N ARG A 190 13.07 14.27 -16.86
CA ARG A 190 13.72 13.97 -18.15
C ARG A 190 14.22 15.22 -18.85
N THR A 191 13.41 16.28 -18.88
CA THR A 191 13.78 17.58 -19.46
C THR A 191 14.97 18.19 -18.72
N ALA A 192 14.96 18.19 -17.38
CA ALA A 192 16.07 18.70 -16.58
C ALA A 192 17.39 17.92 -16.81
N VAL A 193 17.32 16.60 -16.97
CA VAL A 193 18.49 15.77 -17.28
C VAL A 193 19.04 16.09 -18.68
N ARG A 194 18.18 16.28 -19.70
CA ARG A 194 18.60 16.67 -21.05
C ARG A 194 19.30 18.04 -21.01
N LEU A 195 18.69 19.05 -20.36
CA LEU A 195 19.29 20.37 -20.19
C LEU A 195 20.68 20.30 -19.53
N ARG A 196 20.81 19.50 -18.46
CA ARG A 196 22.10 19.33 -17.75
C ARG A 196 23.18 18.73 -18.65
N ARG A 197 22.80 17.86 -19.60
CA ARG A 197 23.71 17.24 -20.57
C ARG A 197 24.06 18.16 -21.73
N GLY A 198 23.36 19.28 -21.89
CA GLY A 198 23.50 20.18 -23.05
C GLY A 198 22.79 19.67 -24.30
N ASP A 199 21.84 18.75 -24.13
CA ASP A 199 21.06 18.22 -25.25
C ASP A 199 20.02 19.29 -25.68
N ASP A 200 19.77 19.39 -26.99
CA ASP A 200 18.71 20.23 -27.52
C ASP A 200 17.34 19.73 -27.07
N LEU A 201 16.47 20.66 -26.62
CA LEU A 201 15.11 20.33 -26.21
C LEU A 201 14.13 20.24 -27.37
N PHE A 202 14.46 20.85 -28.48
CA PHE A 202 13.65 20.83 -29.68
C PHE A 202 14.35 19.95 -30.72
N GLU A 203 13.68 18.89 -31.16
CA GLU A 203 14.06 18.21 -32.38
C GLU A 203 13.71 19.14 -33.54
N GLU A 204 14.69 19.55 -34.33
CA GLU A 204 14.41 20.19 -35.61
C GLU A 204 13.65 19.16 -36.46
N SER A 205 12.38 19.47 -36.78
CA SER A 205 11.49 18.67 -37.60
C SER A 205 11.90 18.71 -39.07
#